data_53a73638f33e137276aad05aa267549b
#
_entry.id   53a73638f33e137276aad05aa267549b
#
_cell.length_a   1.000
_cell.length_b   1.000
_cell.length_c   1.000
_cell.angle_alpha   90.00
_cell.angle_beta   90.00
_cell.angle_gamma   90.00
#
_symmetry.space_group_name_H-M   'P 1'
#
loop_
_entity.id
_entity.type
_entity.pdbx_description
1 polymer ?
#
loop_
_entity_poly.entity_id
_entity_poly.type
_entity_poly.pdbx_seq_one_letter_code
_entity_poly.pdbx_strand_id
1 'polypeptide(L)'
;TGCIVLYVRADGDYLSIRVRDTGVGIPAKEVVRLFDPFFQVGTGVQRNFQGTGLGLAICEKLISMMDGDISVDSEPGMGSQFTVRIPLYGAQYPQKKGVEGLSGKRCWLAVRNASLCQFLETSLQRSGIVVTTYEGQEPTPEDVLITDEVVSKKWQGRAVVTFCRRHIGIPLEKAPGEWVHSVA
;
A
#
# COMPACT_ATOMS: atom_id res chain seq x y z
N THR A 1 6.56 -6.97 -14.75
CA THR A 1 5.57 -6.83 -13.64
C THR A 1 6.24 -6.06 -12.53
N GLY A 2 5.70 -4.88 -12.20
CA GLY A 2 6.16 -4.03 -11.12
C GLY A 2 5.17 -3.99 -9.96
N CYS A 3 5.58 -3.37 -8.84
CA CYS A 3 4.76 -3.13 -7.66
C CYS A 3 4.72 -1.63 -7.37
N ILE A 4 3.55 -1.13 -6.97
CA ILE A 4 3.40 0.21 -6.40
C ILE A 4 2.81 0.04 -5.00
N VAL A 5 3.42 0.67 -4.01
CA VAL A 5 2.97 0.62 -2.62
C VAL A 5 2.70 2.04 -2.14
N LEU A 6 1.50 2.24 -1.59
CA LEU A 6 1.10 3.48 -0.93
C LEU A 6 1.13 3.28 0.58
N TYR A 7 1.91 4.09 1.28
CA TYR A 7 1.92 4.17 2.74
C TYR A 7 1.33 5.50 3.18
N VAL A 8 0.37 5.44 4.08
CA VAL A 8 -0.23 6.65 4.68
C VAL A 8 -0.22 6.49 6.19
N ARG A 9 0.36 7.45 6.90
CA ARG A 9 0.40 7.44 8.36
C ARG A 9 0.39 8.84 8.94
N ALA A 10 -0.13 9.00 10.14
CA ALA A 10 0.14 10.14 10.97
C ALA A 10 1.53 9.96 11.62
N ASP A 11 2.36 10.99 11.59
CA ASP A 11 3.73 11.01 12.10
C ASP A 11 3.92 12.31 12.90
N GLY A 12 3.58 12.24 14.18
CA GLY A 12 3.43 13.43 15.02
C GLY A 12 2.33 14.34 14.47
N ASP A 13 2.67 15.60 14.26
CA ASP A 13 1.75 16.62 13.74
C ASP A 13 1.66 16.64 12.21
N TYR A 14 2.13 15.59 11.54
CA TYR A 14 2.13 15.49 10.09
C TYR A 14 1.40 14.25 9.59
N LEU A 15 0.71 14.39 8.46
CA LEU A 15 0.32 13.30 7.60
C LEU A 15 1.48 12.98 6.65
N SER A 16 2.02 11.77 6.73
CA SER A 16 3.05 11.28 5.83
C SER A 16 2.44 10.32 4.82
N ILE A 17 2.57 10.63 3.53
CA ILE A 17 2.11 9.82 2.41
C ILE A 17 3.34 9.45 1.60
N ARG A 18 3.61 8.15 1.42
CA ARG A 18 4.71 7.65 0.58
C ARG A 18 4.15 6.79 -0.54
N VAL A 19 4.58 7.07 -1.75
CA VAL A 19 4.31 6.26 -2.93
C VAL A 19 5.64 5.68 -3.40
N ARG A 20 5.79 4.37 -3.34
CA ARG A 20 6.98 3.67 -3.80
C ARG A 20 6.64 2.78 -4.96
N ASP A 21 7.43 2.84 -6.01
CA ASP A 21 7.37 1.93 -7.14
C ASP A 21 8.67 1.12 -7.30
N THR A 22 8.60 0.04 -8.05
CA THR A 22 9.75 -0.79 -8.47
C THR A 22 10.04 -0.60 -9.96
N GLY A 23 9.88 0.61 -10.47
CA GLY A 23 10.08 0.96 -11.87
C GLY A 23 11.55 1.16 -12.24
N VAL A 24 11.75 1.84 -13.34
CA VAL A 24 13.09 2.09 -13.89
C VAL A 24 13.96 3.03 -13.05
N GLY A 25 13.35 3.74 -12.10
CA GLY A 25 14.05 4.76 -11.31
C GLY A 25 14.41 6.00 -12.13
N ILE A 26 14.98 7.00 -11.45
CA ILE A 26 15.26 8.33 -12.01
C ILE A 26 16.73 8.66 -11.70
N PRO A 27 17.52 9.06 -12.69
CA PRO A 27 18.90 9.50 -12.46
C PRO A 27 18.97 10.73 -11.53
N ALA A 28 19.93 10.76 -10.62
CA ALA A 28 20.10 11.84 -9.64
C ALA A 28 20.13 13.25 -10.27
N LYS A 29 20.75 13.40 -11.44
CA LYS A 29 20.79 14.66 -12.20
C LYS A 29 19.40 15.13 -12.68
N GLU A 30 18.44 14.23 -12.81
CA GLU A 30 17.08 14.53 -13.25
C GLU A 30 16.13 14.73 -12.05
N VAL A 31 16.42 14.08 -10.92
CA VAL A 31 15.67 14.21 -9.67
C VAL A 31 15.53 15.68 -9.23
N VAL A 32 16.61 16.47 -9.33
CA VAL A 32 16.64 17.89 -8.95
C VAL A 32 15.72 18.78 -9.78
N ARG A 33 15.25 18.29 -10.92
CA ARG A 33 14.41 19.02 -11.87
C ARG A 33 12.99 18.46 -11.99
N LEU A 34 12.67 17.43 -11.24
CA LEU A 34 11.38 16.74 -11.38
C LEU A 34 10.16 17.63 -11.15
N PHE A 35 10.32 18.66 -10.34
CA PHE A 35 9.28 19.61 -10.01
C PHE A 35 9.29 20.86 -10.90
N ASP A 36 10.28 20.99 -11.82
CA ASP A 36 10.28 22.08 -12.80
C ASP A 36 9.09 21.91 -13.76
N PRO A 37 8.31 22.99 -14.03
CA PRO A 37 7.24 22.93 -15.02
C PRO A 37 7.77 22.48 -16.39
N PHE A 38 7.00 21.62 -17.06
CA PHE A 38 7.31 21.05 -18.38
C PHE A 38 8.51 20.11 -18.44
N PHE A 39 9.17 19.85 -17.31
CA PHE A 39 10.26 18.89 -17.27
C PHE A 39 9.74 17.45 -17.40
N GLN A 40 10.46 16.65 -18.20
CA GLN A 40 10.19 15.22 -18.38
C GLN A 40 11.51 14.45 -18.33
N VAL A 41 11.49 13.34 -17.60
CA VAL A 41 12.62 12.41 -17.48
C VAL A 41 12.87 11.69 -18.83
N GLY A 42 14.12 11.62 -19.24
CA GLY A 42 14.55 10.91 -20.46
C GLY A 42 14.60 11.79 -21.69
N THR A 43 15.70 11.63 -22.46
CA THR A 43 15.91 12.26 -23.76
C THR A 43 15.83 11.20 -24.86
N GLY A 44 14.99 11.41 -25.88
CA GLY A 44 14.98 10.59 -27.10
C GLY A 44 13.80 9.60 -27.21
N VAL A 45 14.04 8.50 -27.90
CA VAL A 45 13.07 7.51 -28.43
C VAL A 45 12.16 6.83 -27.35
N GLN A 46 12.45 6.99 -26.07
CA GLN A 46 11.64 6.41 -24.98
C GLN A 46 10.49 7.28 -24.49
N ARG A 47 10.09 8.32 -25.22
CA ARG A 47 8.90 9.14 -24.91
C ARG A 47 7.60 8.39 -25.23
N ASN A 48 7.38 7.24 -24.60
CA ASN A 48 6.15 6.47 -24.82
C ASN A 48 4.94 6.98 -23.99
N PHE A 49 5.12 7.98 -23.13
CA PHE A 49 4.05 8.59 -22.37
C PHE A 49 4.03 10.09 -22.60
N GLN A 50 3.09 10.56 -23.41
CA GLN A 50 2.82 11.98 -23.64
C GLN A 50 2.17 12.59 -22.40
N GLY A 51 2.97 13.01 -21.43
CA GLY A 51 2.52 13.89 -20.35
C GLY A 51 2.86 15.35 -20.67
N THR A 52 2.20 16.30 -20.00
CA THR A 52 2.51 17.74 -20.14
C THR A 52 3.76 18.17 -19.37
N GLY A 53 4.26 17.34 -18.44
CA GLY A 53 5.32 17.69 -17.50
C GLY A 53 4.87 18.69 -16.42
N LEU A 54 3.57 18.87 -16.24
CA LEU A 54 3.00 19.81 -15.25
C LEU A 54 2.57 19.13 -13.95
N GLY A 55 2.36 17.80 -13.97
CA GLY A 55 1.74 17.07 -12.84
C GLY A 55 2.48 17.25 -11.54
N LEU A 56 3.80 17.00 -11.51
CA LEU A 56 4.60 17.12 -10.29
C LEU A 56 4.76 18.57 -9.83
N ALA A 57 4.92 19.52 -10.74
CA ALA A 57 4.96 20.96 -10.42
C ALA A 57 3.65 21.43 -9.77
N ILE A 58 2.50 20.95 -10.26
CA ILE A 58 1.19 21.24 -9.64
C ILE A 58 1.10 20.59 -8.25
N CYS A 59 1.53 19.34 -8.10
CA CYS A 59 1.55 18.65 -6.80
C CYS A 59 2.39 19.43 -5.78
N GLU A 60 3.61 19.81 -6.13
CA GLU A 60 4.48 20.61 -5.26
C GLU A 60 3.82 21.91 -4.84
N LYS A 61 3.21 22.64 -5.80
CA LYS A 61 2.50 23.88 -5.51
C LYS A 61 1.33 23.71 -4.56
N LEU A 62 0.51 22.66 -4.77
CA LEU A 62 -0.63 22.35 -3.89
C LEU A 62 -0.17 21.95 -2.50
N ILE A 63 0.86 21.12 -2.40
CA ILE A 63 1.43 20.69 -1.12
C ILE A 63 2.02 21.88 -0.36
N SER A 64 2.74 22.76 -1.05
CA SER A 64 3.27 24.00 -0.48
C SER A 64 2.17 24.94 0.03
N MET A 65 1.02 25.02 -0.66
CA MET A 65 -0.14 25.80 -0.20
C MET A 65 -0.82 25.20 1.05
N MET A 66 -0.51 23.94 1.37
CA MET A 66 -0.94 23.23 2.58
C MET A 66 0.15 23.25 3.67
N ASP A 67 1.16 24.10 3.54
CA ASP A 67 2.34 24.18 4.41
C ASP A 67 3.10 22.83 4.52
N GLY A 68 2.96 22.00 3.49
CA GLY A 68 3.61 20.70 3.38
C GLY A 68 4.88 20.72 2.55
N ASP A 69 5.53 19.58 2.49
CA ASP A 69 6.70 19.32 1.64
C ASP A 69 6.54 18.02 0.85
N ILE A 70 7.19 17.98 -0.32
CA ILE A 70 7.33 16.78 -1.14
C ILE A 70 8.79 16.53 -1.44
N SER A 71 9.21 15.28 -1.32
CA SER A 71 10.55 14.84 -1.66
C SER A 71 10.51 13.55 -2.48
N VAL A 72 11.62 13.26 -3.16
CA VAL A 72 11.78 12.04 -3.96
C VAL A 72 13.15 11.41 -3.71
N ASP A 73 13.12 10.10 -3.48
CA ASP A 73 14.29 9.22 -3.44
C ASP A 73 14.18 8.25 -4.61
N SER A 74 15.18 8.20 -5.46
CA SER A 74 15.15 7.32 -6.63
C SER A 74 16.55 6.90 -7.07
N GLU A 75 16.65 5.65 -7.53
CA GLU A 75 17.86 5.09 -8.07
C GLU A 75 17.54 4.33 -9.36
N PRO A 76 18.30 4.54 -10.44
CA PRO A 76 18.12 3.82 -11.70
C PRO A 76 18.11 2.30 -11.50
N GLY A 77 17.07 1.64 -11.99
CA GLY A 77 16.87 0.19 -11.87
C GLY A 77 16.24 -0.28 -10.54
N MET A 78 16.12 0.60 -9.54
CA MET A 78 15.59 0.25 -8.21
C MET A 78 14.19 0.83 -7.95
N GLY A 79 13.69 1.71 -8.83
CA GLY A 79 12.42 2.40 -8.69
C GLY A 79 12.52 3.75 -8.01
N SER A 80 11.37 4.29 -7.60
CA SER A 80 11.29 5.62 -6.99
C SER A 80 10.40 5.60 -5.75
N GLN A 81 10.66 6.51 -4.82
CA GLN A 81 9.81 6.78 -3.67
C GLN A 81 9.54 8.28 -3.57
N PHE A 82 8.28 8.66 -3.71
CA PHE A 82 7.80 10.01 -3.43
C PHE A 82 7.27 10.06 -2.01
N THR A 83 7.67 11.08 -1.26
CA THR A 83 7.23 11.29 0.12
C THR A 83 6.60 12.68 0.23
N VAL A 84 5.35 12.74 0.66
CA VAL A 84 4.60 13.97 0.95
C VAL A 84 4.40 14.06 2.45
N ARG A 85 4.62 15.24 3.02
CA ARG A 85 4.33 15.54 4.42
C ARG A 85 3.44 16.77 4.48
N ILE A 86 2.29 16.66 5.13
CA ILE A 86 1.31 17.76 5.29
C ILE A 86 1.05 17.95 6.77
N PRO A 87 1.17 19.18 7.31
CA PRO A 87 0.86 19.45 8.71
C PRO A 87 -0.62 19.17 9.00
N LEU A 88 -0.88 18.66 10.19
CA LEU A 88 -2.21 18.26 10.63
C LEU A 88 -2.67 19.22 11.74
N TYR A 89 -3.01 20.44 11.34
CA TYR A 89 -3.47 21.47 12.25
C TYR A 89 -4.78 21.06 12.95
N GLY A 90 -4.72 20.88 14.28
CA GLY A 90 -5.90 20.66 15.11
C GLY A 90 -6.65 19.34 14.86
N ALA A 91 -6.09 18.43 14.09
CA ALA A 91 -6.67 17.13 13.89
C ALA A 91 -6.58 16.30 15.17
N GLN A 92 -7.69 16.16 15.89
CA GLN A 92 -7.80 15.15 16.92
C GLN A 92 -7.91 13.78 16.21
N TYR A 93 -6.80 13.06 16.16
CA TYR A 93 -6.86 11.66 15.72
C TYR A 93 -7.59 10.87 16.79
N PRO A 94 -8.62 10.10 16.43
CA PRO A 94 -9.06 9.08 17.33
C PRO A 94 -7.82 8.23 17.65
N GLN A 95 -7.38 8.28 18.90
CA GLN A 95 -6.42 7.29 19.41
C GLN A 95 -6.93 5.97 18.87
N LYS A 96 -6.11 5.24 18.12
CA LYS A 96 -6.49 3.89 17.73
C LYS A 96 -6.79 3.16 19.02
N LYS A 97 -8.08 3.13 19.40
CA LYS A 97 -8.53 2.10 20.32
C LYS A 97 -8.15 0.83 19.60
N GLY A 98 -7.16 0.12 20.16
CA GLY A 98 -6.86 -1.23 19.69
C GLY A 98 -8.19 -1.89 19.55
N VAL A 99 -8.48 -2.56 18.44
CA VAL A 99 -9.78 -3.20 18.25
C VAL A 99 -9.89 -4.18 19.41
N GLU A 100 -10.68 -3.80 20.40
CA GLU A 100 -10.86 -4.59 21.61
C GLU A 100 -11.28 -5.99 21.19
N GLY A 101 -10.58 -7.02 21.68
CA GLY A 101 -10.85 -8.41 21.34
C GLY A 101 -9.97 -9.01 20.23
N LEU A 102 -9.07 -8.26 19.59
CA LEU A 102 -8.13 -8.83 18.62
C LEU A 102 -6.76 -9.16 19.20
N SER A 103 -6.40 -8.62 20.37
CA SER A 103 -5.11 -8.92 21.02
C SER A 103 -5.02 -10.41 21.34
N GLY A 104 -3.91 -11.04 20.92
CA GLY A 104 -3.67 -12.46 21.10
C GLY A 104 -4.38 -13.40 20.10
N LYS A 105 -5.26 -12.87 19.24
CA LYS A 105 -5.84 -13.65 18.12
C LYS A 105 -4.76 -14.02 17.12
N ARG A 106 -4.88 -15.20 16.54
CA ARG A 106 -3.96 -15.69 15.50
C ARG A 106 -4.51 -15.36 14.11
N CYS A 107 -3.66 -14.82 13.27
CA CYS A 107 -3.94 -14.55 11.87
C CYS A 107 -2.92 -15.29 10.98
N TRP A 108 -3.43 -16.05 10.03
CA TRP A 108 -2.62 -16.72 9.01
C TRP A 108 -2.59 -15.86 7.76
N LEU A 109 -1.39 -15.64 7.20
CA LEU A 109 -1.21 -14.94 5.92
C LEU A 109 -0.85 -15.94 4.82
N ALA A 110 -1.69 -15.96 3.77
CA ALA A 110 -1.46 -16.72 2.54
C ALA A 110 -1.47 -15.75 1.35
N VAL A 111 -0.58 -14.75 1.37
CA VAL A 111 -0.51 -13.66 0.40
C VAL A 111 0.76 -13.80 -0.42
N ARG A 112 0.63 -13.96 -1.75
CA ARG A 112 1.77 -14.13 -2.67
C ARG A 112 2.59 -12.87 -2.88
N ASN A 113 1.95 -11.71 -2.81
CA ASN A 113 2.65 -10.44 -2.96
C ASN A 113 3.46 -10.14 -1.69
N ALA A 114 4.78 -10.23 -1.77
CA ALA A 114 5.68 -10.06 -0.63
C ALA A 114 5.54 -8.69 0.05
N SER A 115 5.36 -7.61 -0.71
CA SER A 115 5.19 -6.26 -0.16
C SER A 115 3.87 -6.12 0.60
N LEU A 116 2.79 -6.70 0.08
CA LEU A 116 1.49 -6.73 0.74
C LEU A 116 1.55 -7.61 2.00
N CYS A 117 2.19 -8.77 1.91
CA CYS A 117 2.38 -9.67 3.04
C CYS A 117 3.12 -8.96 4.20
N GLN A 118 4.25 -8.34 3.91
CA GLN A 118 5.05 -7.58 4.89
C GLN A 118 4.27 -6.40 5.49
N PHE A 119 3.49 -5.68 4.66
CA PHE A 119 2.62 -4.59 5.15
C PHE A 119 1.56 -5.11 6.12
N LEU A 120 0.86 -6.18 5.75
CA LEU A 120 -0.19 -6.79 6.58
C LEU A 120 0.40 -7.32 7.88
N GLU A 121 1.51 -8.05 7.81
CA GLU A 121 2.22 -8.57 8.99
C GLU A 121 2.54 -7.44 9.98
N THR A 122 3.22 -6.41 9.51
CA THR A 122 3.60 -5.25 10.35
C THR A 122 2.38 -4.55 10.94
N SER A 123 1.31 -4.38 10.15
CA SER A 123 0.10 -3.66 10.59
C SER A 123 -0.69 -4.45 11.62
N LEU A 124 -0.82 -5.76 11.44
CA LEU A 124 -1.55 -6.66 12.35
C LEU A 124 -0.79 -6.85 13.66
N GLN A 125 0.53 -7.06 13.61
CA GLN A 125 1.38 -7.18 14.81
C GLN A 125 1.32 -5.92 15.68
N ARG A 126 1.29 -4.73 15.07
CA ARG A 126 1.09 -3.45 15.81
C ARG A 126 -0.26 -3.37 16.53
N SER A 127 -1.23 -4.16 16.11
CA SER A 127 -2.55 -4.28 16.75
C SER A 127 -2.62 -5.42 17.78
N GLY A 128 -1.49 -6.06 18.10
CA GLY A 128 -1.40 -7.15 19.07
C GLY A 128 -1.86 -8.50 18.52
N ILE A 129 -2.01 -8.64 17.20
CA ILE A 129 -2.39 -9.90 16.55
C ILE A 129 -1.14 -10.75 16.32
N VAL A 130 -1.24 -12.04 16.62
CA VAL A 130 -0.18 -13.02 16.32
C VAL A 130 -0.30 -13.40 14.85
N VAL A 131 0.69 -13.02 14.05
CA VAL A 131 0.70 -13.26 12.61
C VAL A 131 1.64 -14.40 12.27
N THR A 132 1.19 -15.33 11.43
CA THR A 132 1.98 -16.48 10.97
C THR A 132 1.72 -16.72 9.48
N THR A 133 2.76 -17.06 8.73
CA THR A 133 2.61 -17.48 7.32
C THR A 133 1.88 -18.82 7.26
N TYR A 134 0.87 -18.91 6.37
CA TYR A 134 0.12 -20.14 6.16
C TYR A 134 0.86 -21.05 5.17
N GLU A 135 1.22 -22.24 5.64
CA GLU A 135 1.93 -23.26 4.86
C GLU A 135 1.14 -24.59 4.80
N GLY A 136 -0.18 -24.53 4.99
CA GLY A 136 -1.05 -25.70 4.91
C GLY A 136 -1.41 -26.34 6.27
N GLN A 137 -1.11 -25.66 7.38
CA GLN A 137 -1.44 -26.12 8.74
C GLN A 137 -2.96 -26.26 8.93
N GLU A 138 -3.37 -27.05 9.92
CA GLU A 138 -4.77 -27.16 10.31
C GLU A 138 -5.18 -25.96 11.17
N PRO A 139 -6.15 -25.13 10.72
CA PRO A 139 -6.59 -23.98 11.47
C PRO A 139 -7.48 -24.36 12.64
N THR A 140 -7.41 -23.61 13.73
CA THR A 140 -8.36 -23.71 14.84
C THR A 140 -9.64 -22.90 14.53
N PRO A 141 -10.76 -23.11 15.25
CA PRO A 141 -12.00 -22.36 15.03
C PRO A 141 -11.87 -20.83 15.22
N GLU A 142 -10.85 -20.39 15.97
CA GLU A 142 -10.62 -18.97 16.28
C GLU A 142 -9.63 -18.31 15.32
N ASP A 143 -8.99 -19.07 14.44
CA ASP A 143 -8.02 -18.57 13.49
C ASP A 143 -8.69 -17.76 12.36
N VAL A 144 -8.02 -16.73 11.88
CA VAL A 144 -8.43 -15.93 10.73
C VAL A 144 -7.42 -16.14 9.61
N LEU A 145 -7.89 -16.32 8.38
CA LEU A 145 -7.04 -16.35 7.19
C LEU A 145 -7.16 -15.04 6.40
N ILE A 146 -6.02 -14.49 6.03
CA ILE A 146 -5.94 -13.42 5.04
C ILE A 146 -5.20 -13.95 3.81
N THR A 147 -5.85 -13.91 2.66
CA THR A 147 -5.33 -14.52 1.43
C THR A 147 -5.64 -13.70 0.18
N ASP A 148 -4.82 -13.84 -0.85
CA ASP A 148 -5.07 -13.37 -2.22
C ASP A 148 -5.42 -14.54 -3.17
N GLU A 149 -5.69 -15.71 -2.64
CA GLU A 149 -6.03 -16.94 -3.36
C GLU A 149 -7.44 -17.45 -3.02
N VAL A 150 -7.93 -18.34 -3.88
CA VAL A 150 -9.18 -19.07 -3.60
C VAL A 150 -8.99 -19.98 -2.39
N VAL A 151 -9.88 -19.85 -1.44
CA VAL A 151 -9.82 -20.53 -0.14
C VAL A 151 -9.94 -22.06 -0.30
N SER A 152 -9.05 -22.78 0.36
CA SER A 152 -9.14 -24.24 0.42
C SER A 152 -10.34 -24.70 1.27
N LYS A 153 -10.85 -25.93 1.01
CA LYS A 153 -11.94 -26.55 1.79
C LYS A 153 -11.70 -26.59 3.29
N LYS A 154 -10.44 -26.58 3.74
CA LYS A 154 -10.05 -26.55 5.17
C LYS A 154 -10.52 -25.30 5.91
N TRP A 155 -10.76 -24.20 5.20
CA TRP A 155 -11.21 -22.94 5.76
C TRP A 155 -12.71 -22.69 5.66
N GLN A 156 -13.48 -23.67 5.16
CA GLN A 156 -14.93 -23.55 5.10
C GLN A 156 -15.53 -23.37 6.50
N GLY A 157 -16.40 -22.37 6.65
CA GLY A 157 -17.06 -22.04 7.91
C GLY A 157 -16.20 -21.26 8.91
N ARG A 158 -15.01 -20.76 8.49
CA ARG A 158 -14.10 -19.95 9.30
C ARG A 158 -14.01 -18.53 8.77
N ALA A 159 -13.42 -17.62 9.57
CA ALA A 159 -13.23 -16.23 9.15
C ALA A 159 -12.10 -16.15 8.10
N VAL A 160 -12.46 -15.73 6.89
CA VAL A 160 -11.53 -15.53 5.78
C VAL A 160 -11.67 -14.12 5.23
N VAL A 161 -10.55 -13.44 5.09
CA VAL A 161 -10.46 -12.14 4.40
C VAL A 161 -9.69 -12.35 3.11
N THR A 162 -10.38 -12.21 1.98
CA THR A 162 -9.76 -12.41 0.66
C THR A 162 -9.53 -11.09 -0.03
N PHE A 163 -8.30 -10.82 -0.45
CA PHE A 163 -7.94 -9.71 -1.33
C PHE A 163 -8.00 -10.18 -2.78
N CYS A 164 -9.08 -9.87 -3.49
CA CYS A 164 -9.19 -10.20 -4.91
C CYS A 164 -8.73 -9.03 -5.78
N ARG A 165 -7.81 -9.30 -6.72
CA ARG A 165 -7.70 -8.44 -7.90
C ARG A 165 -8.97 -8.62 -8.71
N ARG A 166 -9.73 -7.55 -8.91
CA ARG A 166 -10.87 -7.58 -9.84
C ARG A 166 -10.36 -7.91 -11.25
N HIS A 167 -10.48 -9.17 -11.65
CA HIS A 167 -10.60 -9.46 -13.07
C HIS A 167 -12.03 -9.07 -13.45
N ILE A 168 -12.13 -8.05 -14.31
CA ILE A 168 -13.39 -7.59 -14.90
C ILE A 168 -14.10 -8.82 -15.47
N GLY A 169 -15.24 -9.20 -14.90
CA GLY A 169 -16.17 -10.17 -15.48
C GLY A 169 -16.37 -11.51 -14.80
N ILE A 170 -15.75 -11.81 -13.66
CA ILE A 170 -16.02 -13.06 -12.92
C ILE A 170 -16.83 -12.73 -11.67
N PRO A 171 -18.07 -13.26 -11.51
CA PRO A 171 -18.79 -13.18 -10.25
C PRO A 171 -18.02 -13.95 -9.17
N LEU A 172 -17.70 -13.28 -8.06
CA LEU A 172 -17.18 -13.97 -6.88
C LEU A 172 -18.37 -14.63 -6.16
N GLU A 173 -18.44 -15.94 -6.16
CA GLU A 173 -19.32 -16.68 -5.25
C GLU A 173 -18.78 -16.50 -3.83
N LYS A 174 -19.59 -15.88 -2.98
CA LYS A 174 -19.27 -15.68 -1.56
C LYS A 174 -19.69 -16.93 -0.77
N ALA A 175 -18.75 -17.52 -0.08
CA ALA A 175 -19.09 -18.48 0.97
C ALA A 175 -19.65 -17.75 2.21
N PRO A 176 -20.54 -18.35 3.00
CA PRO A 176 -21.05 -17.75 4.24
C PRO A 176 -19.89 -17.42 5.19
N GLY A 177 -19.80 -16.15 5.61
CA GLY A 177 -18.73 -15.65 6.49
C GLY A 177 -17.50 -15.07 5.78
N GLU A 178 -17.50 -14.99 4.46
CA GLU A 178 -16.40 -14.41 3.67
C GLU A 178 -16.60 -12.90 3.46
N TRP A 179 -15.55 -12.13 3.78
CA TRP A 179 -15.48 -10.68 3.51
C TRP A 179 -14.50 -10.44 2.37
N VAL A 180 -15.02 -9.96 1.25
CA VAL A 180 -14.21 -9.64 0.07
C VAL A 180 -14.02 -8.14 -0.02
N HIS A 181 -12.76 -7.68 0.12
CA HIS A 181 -12.38 -6.32 -0.22
C HIS A 181 -11.70 -6.31 -1.59
N SER A 182 -12.30 -5.61 -2.56
CA SER A 182 -11.63 -5.34 -3.83
C SER A 182 -10.66 -4.18 -3.65
N VAL A 183 -9.38 -4.41 -3.92
CA VAL A 183 -8.41 -3.33 -4.11
C VAL A 183 -8.43 -3.01 -5.61
N ALA A 184 -8.87 -1.79 -5.96
CA ALA A 184 -8.86 -1.27 -7.33
C ALA A 184 -7.44 -0.95 -7.79
#